data_4d463b98da19936dad47660a6a38dd92
#
_entry.id   4d463b98da19936dad47660a6a38dd92
#
_cell.length_a   1.000
_cell.length_b   1.000
_cell.length_c   1.000
_cell.angle_alpha   90.00
_cell.angle_beta   90.00
_cell.angle_gamma   90.00
#
_symmetry.space_group_name_H-M   'P 1'
#
loop_
_entity.id
_entity.type
_entity.pdbx_description
1 polymer ?
#
loop_
_entity_poly.entity_id
_entity_poly.type
_entity_poly.pdbx_seq_one_letter_code
_entity_poly.pdbx_strand_id
1 'polypeptide(L)'
;MISTQRKETDTIDIISGVFEGKTTGTPLCMIVYNKDHDSKAYDSIKEIFRPGHADFTFWKKYGIRDHRGGGRSSGRETVARVAAGAIALKILKEKDVEIVAYAEEIAGIKGNNVDISFIEKNPVRAADPNKAQAMEEAIKKAQKDHDSVGG
;
A
#
# COMPACT_ATOMS: atom_id res chain seq x y z
N MET A 1 -2.99 -14.16 -8.79
CA MET A 1 -2.43 -13.00 -8.05
C MET A 1 -3.47 -12.58 -7.02
N ILE A 2 -3.12 -12.42 -5.77
CA ILE A 2 -4.05 -12.10 -4.67
C ILE A 2 -4.14 -10.60 -4.35
N SER A 3 -3.46 -9.75 -5.12
CA SER A 3 -3.46 -8.29 -4.97
C SER A 3 -4.07 -7.61 -6.22
N THR A 4 -3.93 -6.31 -6.31
CA THR A 4 -4.45 -5.51 -7.44
C THR A 4 -3.94 -6.01 -8.79
N GLN A 5 -4.79 -5.89 -9.83
CA GLN A 5 -4.43 -6.23 -11.22
C GLN A 5 -3.69 -5.09 -11.94
N ARG A 6 -3.52 -3.93 -11.31
CA ARG A 6 -2.81 -2.79 -11.90
C ARG A 6 -1.35 -3.14 -12.18
N LYS A 7 -0.88 -2.73 -13.36
CA LYS A 7 0.50 -2.93 -13.81
C LYS A 7 1.29 -1.62 -13.66
N GLU A 8 1.55 -1.24 -12.43
CA GLU A 8 2.38 -0.07 -12.13
C GLU A 8 3.84 -0.48 -12.00
N THR A 9 4.73 0.31 -12.55
CA THR A 9 6.18 0.08 -12.41
C THR A 9 6.71 0.58 -11.07
N ASP A 10 6.01 1.54 -10.46
CA ASP A 10 6.36 2.19 -9.18
C ASP A 10 7.83 2.66 -9.09
N THR A 11 8.36 3.09 -10.23
CA THR A 11 9.69 3.68 -10.28
C THR A 11 9.67 5.04 -9.60
N ILE A 12 10.66 5.27 -8.73
CA ILE A 12 10.81 6.52 -7.99
C ILE A 12 11.87 7.38 -8.66
N ASP A 13 11.51 8.61 -9.03
CA ASP A 13 12.43 9.63 -9.49
C ASP A 13 12.79 10.55 -8.32
N ILE A 14 14.07 10.61 -7.96
CA ILE A 14 14.59 11.52 -6.94
C ILE A 14 15.03 12.80 -7.65
N ILE A 15 14.31 13.89 -7.43
CA ILE A 15 14.52 15.16 -8.15
C ILE A 15 15.27 16.22 -7.36
N SER A 16 15.45 16.04 -6.06
CA SER A 16 16.32 16.90 -5.23
C SER A 16 16.83 16.16 -4.00
N GLY A 17 17.83 16.73 -3.35
CA GLY A 17 18.37 16.26 -2.08
C GLY A 17 19.43 15.17 -2.18
N VAL A 18 19.81 14.74 -3.41
CA VAL A 18 20.85 13.73 -3.65
C VAL A 18 21.83 14.21 -4.71
N PHE A 19 23.11 14.00 -4.49
CA PHE A 19 24.19 14.21 -5.44
C PHE A 19 25.19 13.04 -5.36
N GLU A 20 25.56 12.48 -6.50
CA GLU A 20 26.48 11.31 -6.59
C GLU A 20 26.13 10.18 -5.60
N GLY A 21 24.83 9.86 -5.47
CA GLY A 21 24.34 8.78 -4.61
C GLY A 21 24.35 9.08 -3.11
N LYS A 22 24.66 10.31 -2.70
CA LYS A 22 24.69 10.75 -1.30
C LYS A 22 23.67 11.84 -1.06
N THR A 23 23.06 11.87 0.12
CA THR A 23 22.18 12.96 0.54
C THR A 23 23.00 14.23 0.81
N THR A 24 22.45 15.37 0.38
CA THR A 24 23.11 16.69 0.51
C THR A 24 22.74 17.43 1.78
N GLY A 25 21.83 16.88 2.60
CA GLY A 25 21.28 17.57 3.78
C GLY A 25 20.16 18.57 3.43
N THR A 26 19.85 18.76 2.15
CA THR A 26 18.71 19.57 1.70
C THR A 26 17.44 18.72 1.63
N PRO A 27 16.24 19.34 1.49
CA PRO A 27 15.00 18.60 1.33
C PRO A 27 15.06 17.60 0.15
N LEU A 28 14.64 16.37 0.42
CA LEU A 28 14.61 15.29 -0.55
C LEU A 28 13.22 15.25 -1.18
N CYS A 29 13.15 15.41 -2.49
CA CYS A 29 11.91 15.31 -3.24
C CYS A 29 11.92 14.06 -4.11
N MET A 30 10.85 13.28 -3.99
CA MET A 30 10.64 12.02 -4.74
C MET A 30 9.31 12.05 -5.45
N ILE A 31 9.28 11.57 -6.69
CA ILE A 31 8.06 11.46 -7.50
C ILE A 31 7.87 10.02 -7.96
N VAL A 32 6.64 9.54 -7.86
CA VAL A 32 6.17 8.30 -8.50
C VAL A 32 5.01 8.67 -9.39
N TYR A 33 5.15 8.39 -10.68
CA TYR A 33 4.09 8.68 -11.65
C TYR A 33 3.03 7.56 -11.64
N ASN A 34 1.76 7.96 -11.62
CA ASN A 34 0.64 7.04 -11.75
C ASN A 34 0.37 6.82 -13.25
N LYS A 35 0.79 5.68 -13.81
CA LYS A 35 0.73 5.40 -15.24
C LYS A 35 -0.51 4.62 -15.65
N ASP A 36 -1.03 3.78 -14.75
CA ASP A 36 -2.18 2.89 -15.02
C ASP A 36 -3.43 3.37 -14.26
N HIS A 37 -3.81 4.65 -14.47
CA HIS A 37 -5.03 5.21 -13.90
C HIS A 37 -6.09 5.46 -14.98
N ASP A 38 -7.34 5.14 -14.68
CA ASP A 38 -8.49 5.47 -15.50
C ASP A 38 -9.43 6.42 -14.75
N SER A 39 -9.25 7.71 -14.97
CA SER A 39 -10.09 8.73 -14.35
C SER A 39 -11.51 8.74 -14.90
N LYS A 40 -11.72 8.31 -16.17
CA LYS A 40 -13.04 8.30 -16.82
C LYS A 40 -13.99 7.27 -16.21
N ALA A 41 -13.45 6.19 -15.65
CA ALA A 41 -14.24 5.18 -14.95
C ALA A 41 -15.04 5.75 -13.77
N TYR A 42 -14.65 6.93 -13.25
CA TYR A 42 -15.33 7.59 -12.14
C TYR A 42 -16.39 8.62 -12.56
N ASP A 43 -16.53 8.92 -13.85
CA ASP A 43 -17.47 9.95 -14.33
C ASP A 43 -18.93 9.60 -14.03
N SER A 44 -19.29 8.32 -14.12
CA SER A 44 -20.65 7.84 -13.86
C SER A 44 -21.05 7.92 -12.37
N ILE A 45 -20.08 8.00 -11.46
CA ILE A 45 -20.28 8.04 -10.00
C ILE A 45 -19.82 9.34 -9.37
N LYS A 46 -19.55 10.38 -10.16
CA LYS A 46 -19.02 11.66 -9.66
C LYS A 46 -19.91 12.34 -8.62
N GLU A 47 -21.22 12.13 -8.67
CA GLU A 47 -22.20 12.70 -7.72
C GLU A 47 -22.47 11.78 -6.52
N ILE A 48 -21.83 10.62 -6.46
CA ILE A 48 -22.03 9.62 -5.42
C ILE A 48 -20.79 9.54 -4.52
N PHE A 49 -20.99 9.52 -3.20
CA PHE A 49 -19.90 9.25 -2.27
C PHE A 49 -19.69 7.75 -2.16
N ARG A 50 -18.49 7.29 -2.46
CA ARG A 50 -18.15 5.87 -2.42
C ARG A 50 -18.07 5.36 -0.98
N PRO A 51 -18.76 4.27 -0.62
CA PRO A 51 -18.60 3.62 0.68
C PRO A 51 -17.15 3.23 0.95
N GLY A 52 -16.71 3.33 2.21
CA GLY A 52 -15.33 2.96 2.60
C GLY A 52 -14.23 3.92 2.13
N HIS A 53 -14.60 5.03 1.48
CA HIS A 53 -13.65 6.06 1.00
C HIS A 53 -13.87 7.39 1.70
N ALA A 54 -12.86 8.27 1.68
CA ALA A 54 -12.94 9.58 2.32
C ALA A 54 -13.70 10.64 1.49
N ASP A 55 -14.52 10.25 0.54
CA ASP A 55 -15.26 11.15 -0.36
C ASP A 55 -16.15 12.12 0.41
N PHE A 56 -17.00 11.59 1.27
CA PHE A 56 -17.93 12.39 2.08
C PHE A 56 -17.20 13.31 3.07
N THR A 57 -16.19 12.78 3.74
CA THR A 57 -15.45 13.55 4.76
C THR A 57 -14.63 14.67 4.14
N PHE A 58 -14.02 14.47 2.98
CA PHE A 58 -13.35 15.54 2.23
C PHE A 58 -14.32 16.60 1.75
N TRP A 59 -15.47 16.19 1.20
CA TRP A 59 -16.52 17.12 0.78
C TRP A 59 -17.06 17.94 1.96
N LYS A 60 -17.33 17.31 3.10
CA LYS A 60 -17.79 18.01 4.31
C LYS A 60 -16.76 18.98 4.86
N LYS A 61 -15.47 18.62 4.82
CA LYS A 61 -14.41 19.44 5.39
C LYS A 61 -13.98 20.58 4.47
N TYR A 62 -13.90 20.34 3.18
CA TYR A 62 -13.30 21.27 2.22
C TYR A 62 -14.29 21.86 1.21
N GLY A 63 -15.54 21.39 1.16
CA GLY A 63 -16.53 21.77 0.16
C GLY A 63 -16.29 21.21 -1.25
N ILE A 64 -15.19 20.51 -1.44
CA ILE A 64 -14.78 19.90 -2.71
C ILE A 64 -14.19 18.51 -2.48
N ARG A 65 -14.22 17.66 -3.50
CA ARG A 65 -13.50 16.39 -3.55
C ARG A 65 -13.00 16.12 -4.96
N ASP A 66 -11.91 15.41 -5.09
CA ASP A 66 -11.47 14.88 -6.38
C ASP A 66 -12.19 13.55 -6.64
N HIS A 67 -13.20 13.58 -7.53
CA HIS A 67 -13.95 12.39 -7.90
C HIS A 67 -13.18 11.44 -8.82
N ARG A 68 -12.09 11.90 -9.45
CA ARG A 68 -11.33 11.16 -10.47
C ARG A 68 -10.38 10.10 -9.89
N GLY A 69 -10.78 9.42 -8.85
CA GLY A 69 -10.01 8.38 -8.17
C GLY A 69 -9.57 8.75 -6.75
N GLY A 70 -10.03 9.91 -6.26
CA GLY A 70 -9.91 10.33 -4.85
C GLY A 70 -8.66 11.13 -4.50
N GLY A 71 -7.73 11.37 -5.44
CA GLY A 71 -6.53 12.15 -5.17
C GLY A 71 -5.83 11.69 -3.89
N ARG A 72 -5.66 12.61 -2.90
CA ARG A 72 -5.07 12.32 -1.59
C ARG A 72 -5.84 11.30 -0.74
N SER A 73 -7.10 11.02 -1.03
CA SER A 73 -7.89 9.98 -0.37
C SER A 73 -7.77 8.61 -1.02
N SER A 74 -6.99 8.46 -2.08
CA SER A 74 -6.70 7.19 -2.72
C SER A 74 -5.74 6.34 -1.89
N GLY A 75 -5.94 5.02 -1.88
CA GLY A 75 -4.96 4.06 -1.31
C GLY A 75 -3.58 4.16 -1.96
N ARG A 76 -3.50 4.64 -3.20
CA ARG A 76 -2.26 4.92 -3.93
C ARG A 76 -1.35 5.95 -3.24
N GLU A 77 -1.88 6.80 -2.38
CA GLU A 77 -1.13 7.73 -1.52
C GLU A 77 -0.05 7.02 -0.69
N THR A 78 -0.25 5.75 -0.35
CA THR A 78 0.71 4.96 0.44
C THR A 78 2.05 4.75 -0.26
N VAL A 79 2.12 4.85 -1.60
CA VAL A 79 3.39 4.71 -2.34
C VAL A 79 4.43 5.75 -1.89
N ALA A 80 3.99 6.98 -1.59
CA ALA A 80 4.88 8.03 -1.09
C ALA A 80 5.44 7.69 0.31
N ARG A 81 4.62 7.05 1.15
CA ARG A 81 5.06 6.60 2.48
C ARG A 81 6.06 5.45 2.39
N VAL A 82 5.83 4.51 1.47
CA VAL A 82 6.77 3.41 1.21
C VAL A 82 8.10 3.95 0.70
N ALA A 83 8.09 4.91 -0.21
CA ALA A 83 9.29 5.56 -0.72
C ALA A 83 10.09 6.27 0.40
N ALA A 84 9.41 7.07 1.23
CA ALA A 84 10.04 7.71 2.38
C ALA A 84 10.54 6.70 3.41
N GLY A 85 9.77 5.65 3.66
CA GLY A 85 10.12 4.55 4.56
C GLY A 85 11.40 3.83 4.13
N ALA A 86 11.60 3.62 2.83
CA ALA A 86 12.81 2.98 2.31
C ALA A 86 14.09 3.78 2.65
N ILE A 87 14.00 5.12 2.65
CA ILE A 87 15.12 5.97 3.07
C ILE A 87 15.30 5.92 4.59
N ALA A 88 14.21 6.02 5.34
CA ALA A 88 14.25 5.93 6.79
C ALA A 88 14.85 4.61 7.28
N LEU A 89 14.50 3.48 6.65
CA LEU A 89 15.07 2.17 6.97
C LEU A 89 16.59 2.12 6.77
N LYS A 90 17.14 2.81 5.76
CA LYS A 90 18.60 2.89 5.59
C LYS A 90 19.27 3.59 6.77
N ILE A 91 18.69 4.69 7.26
CA ILE A 91 19.21 5.43 8.41
C ILE A 91 19.08 4.60 9.69
N LEU A 92 17.95 3.93 9.89
CA LEU A 92 17.71 3.09 11.07
C LEU A 92 18.65 1.89 11.11
N LYS A 93 18.96 1.31 9.97
CA LYS A 93 19.92 0.20 9.87
C LYS A 93 21.33 0.59 10.38
N GLU A 94 21.76 1.84 10.17
CA GLU A 94 23.03 2.35 10.72
C GLU A 94 23.01 2.50 12.25
N LYS A 95 21.84 2.38 12.86
CA LYS A 95 21.60 2.45 14.30
C LYS A 95 21.19 1.11 14.91
N ASP A 96 21.32 0.02 14.15
CA ASP A 96 20.90 -1.32 14.55
C ASP A 96 19.41 -1.41 14.95
N VAL A 97 18.57 -0.53 14.35
CA VAL A 97 17.12 -0.55 14.54
C VAL A 97 16.46 -1.23 13.35
N GLU A 98 15.70 -2.27 13.62
CA GLU A 98 14.91 -3.01 12.66
C GLU A 98 13.41 -2.75 12.88
N ILE A 99 12.66 -2.58 11.76
CA ILE A 99 11.21 -2.45 11.77
C ILE A 99 10.67 -3.59 10.93
N VAL A 100 9.79 -4.39 11.54
CA VAL A 100 9.18 -5.56 10.91
C VAL A 100 7.66 -5.39 10.89
N ALA A 101 7.03 -5.70 9.76
CA ALA A 101 5.58 -5.75 9.61
C ALA A 101 5.18 -7.07 8.94
N TYR A 102 4.12 -7.68 9.44
CA TYR A 102 3.60 -8.93 8.89
C TYR A 102 2.08 -9.04 9.09
N ALA A 103 1.45 -9.92 8.34
CA ALA A 103 0.05 -10.27 8.55
C ALA A 103 -0.06 -11.28 9.70
N GLU A 104 -0.71 -10.87 10.79
CA GLU A 104 -0.96 -11.72 11.96
C GLU A 104 -2.17 -12.62 11.75
N GLU A 105 -3.25 -12.06 11.17
CA GLU A 105 -4.50 -12.78 10.96
C GLU A 105 -5.11 -12.38 9.61
N ILE A 106 -5.69 -13.34 8.88
CA ILE A 106 -6.48 -13.12 7.67
C ILE A 106 -7.69 -14.07 7.70
N ALA A 107 -8.89 -13.54 7.49
CA ALA A 107 -10.15 -14.31 7.45
C ALA A 107 -10.39 -15.16 8.71
N GLY A 108 -10.01 -14.68 9.88
CA GLY A 108 -10.11 -15.42 11.15
C GLY A 108 -9.02 -16.50 11.34
N ILE A 109 -8.11 -16.66 10.39
CA ILE A 109 -6.98 -17.59 10.50
C ILE A 109 -5.81 -16.84 11.14
N LYS A 110 -5.60 -17.06 12.43
CA LYS A 110 -4.55 -16.40 13.20
C LYS A 110 -3.25 -17.19 13.18
N GLY A 111 -2.12 -16.49 12.96
CA GLY A 111 -0.78 -17.02 13.16
C GLY A 111 -0.45 -17.16 14.65
N ASN A 112 0.29 -18.20 14.99
CA ASN A 112 0.73 -18.46 16.38
C ASN A 112 2.26 -18.45 16.51
N ASN A 113 2.96 -18.37 15.38
CA ASN A 113 4.41 -18.35 15.33
C ASN A 113 4.91 -17.15 14.50
N VAL A 114 6.03 -16.58 14.89
CA VAL A 114 6.65 -15.44 14.19
C VAL A 114 8.02 -15.83 13.69
N ASP A 115 8.09 -16.18 12.39
CA ASP A 115 9.33 -16.36 11.65
C ASP A 115 9.55 -15.16 10.74
N ILE A 116 10.37 -14.22 11.16
CA ILE A 116 10.68 -12.99 10.40
C ILE A 116 11.27 -13.35 9.03
N SER A 117 12.07 -14.41 8.94
CA SER A 117 12.71 -14.82 7.70
C SER A 117 11.73 -15.37 6.65
N PHE A 118 10.51 -15.71 7.08
CA PHE A 118 9.47 -16.27 6.22
C PHE A 118 8.53 -15.22 5.62
N ILE A 119 8.43 -14.02 6.22
CA ILE A 119 7.47 -12.97 5.83
C ILE A 119 7.52 -12.67 4.32
N GLU A 120 8.71 -12.46 3.78
CA GLU A 120 8.89 -12.12 2.37
C GLU A 120 8.83 -13.34 1.41
N LYS A 121 8.69 -14.56 1.95
CA LYS A 121 8.66 -15.80 1.15
C LYS A 121 7.24 -16.24 0.78
N ASN A 122 6.21 -15.52 1.23
CA ASN A 122 4.83 -15.86 0.93
C ASN A 122 4.02 -14.62 0.49
N PRO A 123 3.00 -14.80 -0.37
CA PRO A 123 2.28 -13.68 -0.98
C PRO A 123 1.36 -12.93 -0.01
N VAL A 124 1.03 -13.53 1.14
CA VAL A 124 0.19 -12.91 2.19
C VAL A 124 1.02 -12.23 3.28
N ARG A 125 2.35 -12.32 3.21
CA ARG A 125 3.28 -11.76 4.21
C ARG A 125 2.99 -12.21 5.64
N ALA A 126 2.50 -13.44 5.79
CA ALA A 126 2.32 -14.06 7.09
C ALA A 126 3.66 -14.42 7.70
N ALA A 127 3.78 -14.24 9.02
CA ALA A 127 4.98 -14.66 9.75
C ALA A 127 4.92 -16.13 10.17
N ASP A 128 3.75 -16.77 10.13
CA ASP A 128 3.58 -18.19 10.48
C ASP A 128 3.57 -19.07 9.23
N PRO A 129 4.61 -19.89 8.99
CA PRO A 129 4.68 -20.80 7.85
C PRO A 129 3.52 -21.81 7.80
N ASN A 130 2.99 -22.19 8.95
CA ASN A 130 1.93 -23.20 9.05
C ASN A 130 0.53 -22.62 8.72
N LYS A 131 0.39 -21.29 8.68
CA LYS A 131 -0.88 -20.59 8.44
C LYS A 131 -0.94 -19.87 7.10
N ALA A 132 0.19 -19.56 6.51
CA ALA A 132 0.29 -18.76 5.28
C ALA A 132 -0.52 -19.34 4.12
N GLN A 133 -0.48 -20.66 3.91
CA GLN A 133 -1.24 -21.31 2.84
C GLN A 133 -2.75 -21.17 3.06
N ALA A 134 -3.23 -21.43 4.27
CA ALA A 134 -4.65 -21.32 4.59
C ALA A 134 -5.18 -19.88 4.44
N MET A 135 -4.37 -18.88 4.84
CA MET A 135 -4.67 -17.45 4.63
C MET A 135 -4.78 -17.12 3.14
N GLU A 136 -3.85 -17.62 2.32
CA GLU A 136 -3.87 -17.40 0.86
C GLU A 136 -5.11 -18.06 0.22
N GLU A 137 -5.47 -19.28 0.63
CA GLU A 137 -6.65 -19.99 0.15
C GLU A 137 -7.95 -19.26 0.51
N ALA A 138 -8.04 -18.70 1.70
CA ALA A 138 -9.19 -17.88 2.13
C ALA A 138 -9.38 -16.64 1.26
N ILE A 139 -8.29 -15.93 0.92
CA ILE A 139 -8.35 -14.79 -0.01
C ILE A 139 -8.80 -15.24 -1.40
N LYS A 140 -8.24 -16.34 -1.92
CA LYS A 140 -8.62 -16.88 -3.23
C LYS A 140 -10.09 -17.31 -3.28
N LYS A 141 -10.61 -17.84 -2.19
CA LYS A 141 -12.03 -18.18 -2.07
C LYS A 141 -12.91 -16.93 -2.12
N ALA A 142 -12.63 -15.92 -1.29
CA ALA A 142 -13.35 -14.66 -1.30
C ALA A 142 -13.33 -14.00 -2.69
N GLN A 143 -12.18 -14.02 -3.37
CA GLN A 143 -12.04 -13.50 -4.72
C GLN A 143 -12.94 -14.23 -5.74
N LYS A 144 -13.11 -15.55 -5.64
CA LYS A 144 -14.04 -16.31 -6.49
C LYS A 144 -15.50 -15.99 -6.21
N ASP A 145 -15.79 -15.69 -4.95
CA ASP A 145 -17.14 -15.35 -4.49
C ASP A 145 -17.46 -13.85 -4.74
N HIS A 146 -16.54 -13.11 -5.40
CA HIS A 146 -16.62 -11.66 -5.61
C HIS A 146 -16.80 -10.88 -4.32
N ASP A 147 -16.17 -11.35 -3.25
CA ASP A 147 -16.22 -10.77 -1.92
C ASP A 147 -14.80 -10.44 -1.42
N SER A 148 -14.68 -9.95 -0.20
CA SER A 148 -13.42 -9.64 0.47
C SER A 148 -13.41 -10.19 1.89
N VAL A 149 -12.22 -10.44 2.41
CA VAL A 149 -12.00 -10.84 3.80
C VAL A 149 -11.07 -9.84 4.48
N GLY A 150 -11.30 -9.63 5.78
CA GLY A 150 -10.45 -8.79 6.61
C GLY A 150 -9.22 -9.52 7.15
N GLY A 151 -8.31 -8.73 7.71
CA GLY A 151 -7.11 -9.19 8.39
C GLY A 151 -6.65 -8.19 9.42
#